data_8a4a1aca0975230c1e832ff960734f8f
#
_entry.id   8a4a1aca0975230c1e832ff960734f8f
#
_cell.length_a   1.000
_cell.length_b   1.000
_cell.length_c   1.000
_cell.angle_alpha   90.00
_cell.angle_beta   90.00
_cell.angle_gamma   90.00
#
_symmetry.space_group_name_H-M   'P 1'
#
loop_
_entity.id
_entity.type
_entity.pdbx_description
1 polymer ?
#
loop_
_entity_poly.entity_id
_entity_poly.type
_entity_poly.pdbx_seq_one_letter_code
_entity_poly.pdbx_strand_id
1 'polypeptide(L)'
;KAYIYPEYLPERDRDTTMFNTIEYYDKLLTEANFPHIEMTKWFKTMKDTLPYPIFPTMDNHWQFTSVYAYDSLFRFMDNLKHFGIPKIKYGEPQAYDLKFQSDEATLNLLFPVRDKSTDYKLDVEIECNDSCRKPQVLFVGDSFIWALNEQLPWEKLMEDIEIWFYNSDVYKGFDRKPYKKDDINMLRDMLKADYIVFYTSGHLWHRATYDFVEQALLTLCVSDSLMEVESIRIADSLGISKEEAIAKIKDYPGMIRGIMNCDNPSIRNE
;
A
#
# COMPACT_ATOMS: atom_id res chain seq x y z
N LYS A 1 -5.91 12.55 6.80
CA LYS A 1 -6.50 13.86 6.49
C LYS A 1 -6.20 14.90 7.56
N ALA A 2 -6.54 14.63 8.83
CA ALA A 2 -6.30 15.57 9.95
C ALA A 2 -4.85 16.05 10.06
N TYR A 3 -3.87 15.19 9.78
CA TYR A 3 -2.45 15.53 9.79
C TYR A 3 -2.04 16.49 8.66
N ILE A 4 -2.73 16.44 7.52
CA ILE A 4 -2.48 17.32 6.37
C ILE A 4 -3.21 18.65 6.54
N TYR A 5 -4.41 18.63 7.09
CA TYR A 5 -5.30 19.77 7.33
C TYR A 5 -5.60 19.94 8.81
N PRO A 6 -4.59 20.25 9.66
CA PRO A 6 -4.81 20.43 11.10
C PRO A 6 -5.75 21.62 11.41
N GLU A 7 -5.86 22.57 10.48
CA GLU A 7 -6.76 23.72 10.59
C GLU A 7 -8.23 23.34 10.69
N TYR A 8 -8.62 22.14 10.23
CA TYR A 8 -9.99 21.63 10.34
C TYR A 8 -10.29 20.98 11.69
N LEU A 9 -9.26 20.78 12.50
CA LEU A 9 -9.43 20.26 13.85
C LEU A 9 -9.74 21.39 14.84
N PRO A 10 -10.54 21.13 15.91
CA PRO A 10 -10.60 22.01 17.06
C PRO A 10 -9.21 22.32 17.59
N GLU A 11 -8.99 23.53 18.12
CA GLU A 11 -7.67 23.97 18.60
C GLU A 11 -7.07 23.00 19.63
N ARG A 12 -7.89 22.49 20.55
CA ARG A 12 -7.49 21.50 21.56
C ARG A 12 -6.94 20.20 20.98
N ASP A 13 -7.31 19.85 19.73
CA ASP A 13 -6.94 18.60 19.06
C ASP A 13 -5.77 18.79 18.07
N ARG A 14 -5.19 20.02 18.02
CA ARG A 14 -4.06 20.37 17.15
C ARG A 14 -2.70 20.18 17.84
N ASP A 15 -2.64 19.38 18.90
CA ASP A 15 -1.40 19.18 19.63
C ASP A 15 -0.34 18.52 18.72
N THR A 16 0.69 19.30 18.43
CA THR A 16 1.83 18.88 17.60
C THR A 16 2.95 18.23 18.41
N THR A 17 2.81 18.18 19.72
CA THR A 17 3.81 17.56 20.63
C THR A 17 3.58 16.06 20.79
N MET A 18 2.43 15.56 20.37
CA MET A 18 2.12 14.12 20.43
C MET A 18 3.01 13.33 19.48
N PHE A 19 3.33 12.12 19.90
CA PHE A 19 4.05 11.15 19.10
C PHE A 19 3.39 10.95 17.74
N ASN A 20 4.15 11.23 16.68
CA ASN A 20 3.69 11.10 15.32
C ASN A 20 4.15 9.76 14.75
N THR A 21 3.24 8.83 14.62
CA THR A 21 3.51 7.49 14.11
C THR A 21 4.13 7.52 12.70
N ILE A 22 3.69 8.44 11.83
CA ILE A 22 4.21 8.56 10.46
C ILE A 22 5.69 8.96 10.50
N GLU A 23 6.04 9.99 11.26
CA GLU A 23 7.43 10.47 11.39
C GLU A 23 8.33 9.40 12.03
N TYR A 24 7.80 8.65 12.97
CA TYR A 24 8.54 7.56 13.61
C TYR A 24 8.89 6.46 12.61
N TYR A 25 7.93 5.98 11.81
CA TYR A 25 8.19 4.95 10.82
C TYR A 25 9.06 5.44 9.66
N ASP A 26 8.86 6.68 9.20
CA ASP A 26 9.74 7.32 8.21
C ASP A 26 11.20 7.31 8.67
N LYS A 27 11.42 7.65 9.95
CA LYS A 27 12.76 7.58 10.56
C LYS A 27 13.30 6.15 10.59
N LEU A 28 12.53 5.18 11.05
CA LEU A 28 12.95 3.77 11.12
C LEU A 28 13.32 3.20 9.74
N LEU A 29 12.48 3.48 8.73
CA LEU A 29 12.74 3.03 7.35
C LEU A 29 13.98 3.70 6.77
N THR A 30 14.19 4.99 7.07
CA THR A 30 15.39 5.72 6.68
C THR A 30 16.64 5.13 7.34
N GLU A 31 16.62 4.89 8.65
CA GLU A 31 17.73 4.28 9.39
C GLU A 31 18.05 2.86 8.92
N ALA A 32 17.02 2.11 8.53
CA ALA A 32 17.18 0.79 7.93
C ALA A 32 17.62 0.81 6.46
N ASN A 33 17.76 2.00 5.86
CA ASN A 33 18.01 2.18 4.43
C ASN A 33 17.00 1.42 3.54
N PHE A 34 15.75 1.36 3.99
CA PHE A 34 14.67 0.70 3.26
C PHE A 34 14.03 1.69 2.27
N PRO A 35 13.87 1.32 0.99
CA PRO A 35 13.28 2.19 -0.01
C PRO A 35 11.83 2.55 0.35
N HIS A 36 11.53 3.81 0.57
CA HIS A 36 10.19 4.28 0.93
C HIS A 36 9.92 5.71 0.49
N ILE A 37 8.67 6.09 0.45
CA ILE A 37 8.20 7.46 0.21
C ILE A 37 7.23 7.84 1.33
N GLU A 38 7.53 8.91 2.05
CA GLU A 38 6.62 9.54 3.01
C GLU A 38 5.79 10.61 2.28
N MET A 39 4.61 10.21 1.78
CA MET A 39 3.74 11.06 0.96
C MET A 39 3.08 12.20 1.74
N THR A 40 2.95 12.10 3.07
CA THR A 40 2.25 13.10 3.88
C THR A 40 3.00 14.42 3.93
N LYS A 41 4.34 14.38 3.94
CA LYS A 41 5.17 15.59 3.85
C LYS A 41 4.96 16.30 2.52
N TRP A 42 4.92 15.52 1.45
CA TRP A 42 4.64 16.03 0.11
C TRP A 42 3.24 16.65 0.03
N PHE A 43 2.22 15.97 0.53
CA PHE A 43 0.86 16.52 0.59
C PHE A 43 0.75 17.81 1.41
N LYS A 44 1.46 17.90 2.53
CA LYS A 44 1.51 19.16 3.32
C LYS A 44 2.08 20.32 2.52
N THR A 45 3.12 20.06 1.73
CA THR A 45 3.72 21.10 0.88
C THR A 45 2.81 21.48 -0.28
N MET A 46 2.13 20.50 -0.87
CA MET A 46 1.32 20.72 -2.06
C MET A 46 -0.06 21.31 -1.77
N LYS A 47 -0.64 21.10 -0.59
CA LYS A 47 -2.01 21.51 -0.26
C LYS A 47 -2.28 22.99 -0.50
N ASP A 48 -1.29 23.85 -0.25
CA ASP A 48 -1.41 25.29 -0.37
C ASP A 48 -1.05 25.81 -1.77
N THR A 49 -0.51 24.96 -2.63
CA THR A 49 -0.11 25.30 -4.01
C THR A 49 -1.09 24.78 -5.07
N LEU A 50 -1.86 23.77 -4.73
CA LEU A 50 -2.87 23.22 -5.64
C LEU A 50 -4.15 24.08 -5.64
N PRO A 51 -4.78 24.27 -6.79
CA PRO A 51 -6.03 25.02 -6.89
C PRO A 51 -7.26 24.24 -6.39
N TYR A 52 -7.07 23.05 -5.87
CA TYR A 52 -8.10 22.14 -5.37
C TYR A 52 -7.58 21.34 -4.17
N PRO A 53 -8.46 20.89 -3.28
CA PRO A 53 -8.06 20.10 -2.13
C PRO A 53 -7.59 18.68 -2.55
N ILE A 54 -6.59 18.16 -1.86
CA ILE A 54 -6.10 16.78 -2.07
C ILE A 54 -7.14 15.76 -1.61
N PHE A 55 -7.87 16.10 -0.55
CA PHE A 55 -8.95 15.29 0.00
C PHE A 55 -10.27 16.05 -0.09
N PRO A 56 -11.34 15.42 -0.54
CA PRO A 56 -12.67 16.01 -0.49
C PRO A 56 -13.06 16.32 0.97
N THR A 57 -13.93 17.32 1.16
CA THR A 57 -14.37 17.73 2.49
C THR A 57 -15.05 16.59 3.24
N MET A 58 -15.91 15.86 2.53
CA MET A 58 -16.77 14.82 3.11
C MET A 58 -16.28 13.40 2.91
N ASP A 59 -15.08 13.21 2.32
CA ASP A 59 -14.50 11.91 2.10
C ASP A 59 -13.19 11.73 2.86
N ASN A 60 -12.90 10.50 3.17
CA ASN A 60 -11.70 10.02 3.82
C ASN A 60 -10.61 9.66 2.81
N HIS A 61 -10.99 9.25 1.61
CA HIS A 61 -10.07 8.97 0.52
C HIS A 61 -9.64 10.26 -0.19
N TRP A 62 -8.50 10.20 -0.85
CA TRP A 62 -8.03 11.31 -1.68
C TRP A 62 -8.83 11.44 -2.98
N GLN A 63 -8.76 12.61 -3.58
CA GLN A 63 -9.41 12.86 -4.87
C GLN A 63 -8.67 12.19 -6.03
N PHE A 64 -9.29 12.18 -7.17
CA PHE A 64 -8.75 11.76 -8.44
C PHE A 64 -7.49 12.52 -8.86
N THR A 65 -7.28 13.71 -8.34
CA THR A 65 -6.05 14.48 -8.48
C THR A 65 -4.85 13.81 -7.77
N SER A 66 -5.06 12.78 -6.99
CA SER A 66 -3.99 11.96 -6.40
C SER A 66 -3.05 11.30 -7.42
N VAL A 67 -3.38 11.38 -8.70
CA VAL A 67 -2.50 10.94 -9.80
C VAL A 67 -1.07 11.50 -9.69
N TYR A 68 -0.91 12.71 -9.15
CA TYR A 68 0.41 13.28 -8.87
C TYR A 68 1.23 12.46 -7.87
N ALA A 69 0.57 11.91 -6.86
CA ALA A 69 1.21 11.04 -5.88
C ALA A 69 1.72 9.75 -6.54
N TYR A 70 0.94 9.22 -7.47
CA TYR A 70 1.32 8.02 -8.20
C TYR A 70 2.40 8.24 -9.23
N ASP A 71 2.42 9.39 -9.91
CA ASP A 71 3.58 9.76 -10.73
C ASP A 71 4.86 9.75 -9.90
N SER A 72 4.79 10.29 -8.67
CA SER A 72 5.92 10.24 -7.74
C SER A 72 6.31 8.81 -7.36
N LEU A 73 5.35 7.92 -7.13
CA LEU A 73 5.61 6.50 -6.87
C LEU A 73 6.28 5.82 -8.06
N PHE A 74 5.74 5.97 -9.26
CA PHE A 74 6.32 5.35 -10.45
C PHE A 74 7.73 5.87 -10.77
N ARG A 75 7.97 7.17 -10.60
CA ARG A 75 9.32 7.74 -10.72
C ARG A 75 10.28 7.20 -9.66
N PHE A 76 9.82 7.03 -8.44
CA PHE A 76 10.62 6.43 -7.39
C PHE A 76 10.97 4.97 -7.71
N MET A 77 10.02 4.18 -8.16
CA MET A 77 10.24 2.80 -8.61
C MET A 77 11.26 2.75 -9.76
N ASP A 78 11.11 3.64 -10.74
CA ASP A 78 12.02 3.73 -11.86
C ASP A 78 13.45 4.08 -11.43
N ASN A 79 13.60 5.02 -10.51
CA ASN A 79 14.90 5.41 -9.96
C ASN A 79 15.60 4.29 -9.18
N LEU A 80 14.84 3.37 -8.57
CA LEU A 80 15.41 2.23 -7.84
C LEU A 80 16.08 1.20 -8.76
N LYS A 81 15.48 0.94 -9.92
CA LYS A 81 15.93 -0.15 -10.81
C LYS A 81 16.27 0.32 -12.23
N HIS A 82 16.07 1.59 -12.57
CA HIS A 82 16.24 2.13 -13.92
C HIS A 82 15.48 1.31 -14.97
N PHE A 83 14.24 0.97 -14.64
CA PHE A 83 13.42 0.07 -15.42
C PHE A 83 12.93 0.70 -16.74
N GLY A 84 12.85 2.02 -16.79
CA GLY A 84 12.30 2.78 -17.92
C GLY A 84 10.78 2.83 -17.91
N ILE A 85 10.17 2.98 -16.73
CA ILE A 85 8.71 3.01 -16.57
C ILE A 85 8.10 4.15 -17.40
N PRO A 86 6.96 3.94 -18.08
CA PRO A 86 6.27 4.99 -18.82
C PRO A 86 5.96 6.21 -17.95
N LYS A 87 6.04 7.40 -18.53
CA LYS A 87 5.80 8.65 -17.82
C LYS A 87 4.34 9.04 -17.87
N ILE A 88 3.83 9.54 -16.75
CA ILE A 88 2.49 10.09 -16.66
C ILE A 88 2.56 11.58 -17.01
N LYS A 89 1.76 11.99 -17.99
CA LYS A 89 1.43 13.38 -18.26
C LYS A 89 0.00 13.65 -17.85
N TYR A 90 -0.25 14.82 -17.33
CA TYR A 90 -1.58 15.24 -16.90
C TYR A 90 -1.86 16.66 -17.36
N GLY A 91 -3.12 16.87 -17.78
CA GLY A 91 -3.65 18.16 -18.15
C GLY A 91 -4.06 19.00 -16.95
N GLU A 92 -4.75 20.09 -17.24
CA GLU A 92 -5.29 20.97 -16.20
C GLU A 92 -6.45 20.31 -15.45
N PRO A 93 -6.56 20.56 -14.15
CA PRO A 93 -7.65 20.04 -13.33
C PRO A 93 -9.01 20.54 -13.81
N GLN A 94 -9.95 19.63 -13.99
CA GLN A 94 -11.31 19.93 -14.40
C GLN A 94 -12.28 19.56 -13.29
N ALA A 95 -13.23 20.46 -12.98
CA ALA A 95 -14.30 20.14 -12.05
C ALA A 95 -15.10 18.95 -12.55
N TYR A 96 -15.37 18.00 -11.68
CA TYR A 96 -16.04 16.76 -12.00
C TYR A 96 -17.20 16.48 -11.05
N ASP A 97 -18.38 16.20 -11.61
CA ASP A 97 -19.56 15.83 -10.82
C ASP A 97 -19.55 14.30 -10.61
N LEU A 98 -19.06 13.87 -9.46
CA LEU A 98 -19.11 12.49 -9.02
C LEU A 98 -20.57 12.13 -8.70
N LYS A 99 -21.27 11.52 -9.63
CA LYS A 99 -22.69 11.16 -9.46
C LYS A 99 -22.92 10.14 -8.34
N PHE A 100 -21.90 9.38 -7.90
CA PHE A 100 -22.11 8.22 -7.01
C PHE A 100 -20.97 7.90 -6.03
N GLN A 101 -19.90 8.67 -5.96
CA GLN A 101 -18.79 8.25 -5.11
C GLN A 101 -18.67 9.05 -3.83
N SER A 102 -18.48 8.29 -2.82
CA SER A 102 -17.55 8.45 -1.72
C SER A 102 -17.73 9.70 -0.85
N ASP A 103 -18.89 10.27 -0.77
CA ASP A 103 -19.21 11.06 0.42
C ASP A 103 -19.40 10.07 1.58
N GLU A 104 -18.30 9.42 1.99
CA GLU A 104 -18.33 8.42 3.06
C GLU A 104 -18.98 9.00 4.31
N ALA A 105 -18.70 10.25 4.64
CA ALA A 105 -19.34 10.94 5.75
C ALA A 105 -20.82 11.20 5.45
N THR A 106 -21.18 11.56 4.23
CA THR A 106 -22.58 11.76 3.84
C THR A 106 -23.35 10.44 3.87
N LEU A 107 -22.77 9.36 3.34
CA LEU A 107 -23.37 8.03 3.37
C LEU A 107 -23.52 7.50 4.79
N ASN A 108 -22.47 7.63 5.62
CA ASN A 108 -22.47 7.13 6.99
C ASN A 108 -23.33 7.97 7.94
N LEU A 109 -23.45 9.26 7.69
CA LEU A 109 -24.25 10.18 8.52
C LEU A 109 -25.64 10.44 7.94
N LEU A 110 -26.00 9.81 6.83
CA LEU A 110 -27.27 9.98 6.12
C LEU A 110 -27.59 11.45 5.77
N PHE A 111 -26.56 12.27 5.55
CA PHE A 111 -26.76 13.67 5.13
C PHE A 111 -27.16 13.73 3.66
N PRO A 112 -28.25 14.43 3.31
CA PRO A 112 -28.71 14.51 1.92
C PRO A 112 -27.97 15.56 1.08
N VAL A 113 -27.01 16.30 1.66
CA VAL A 113 -26.34 17.43 0.99
C VAL A 113 -24.93 17.01 0.59
N ARG A 114 -24.67 17.01 -0.71
CA ARG A 114 -23.33 16.87 -1.28
C ARG A 114 -22.63 18.22 -1.38
N ASP A 115 -21.39 18.28 -0.98
CA ASP A 115 -20.51 19.37 -1.36
C ASP A 115 -19.96 19.10 -2.77
N LYS A 116 -20.60 19.68 -3.77
CA LYS A 116 -20.22 19.50 -5.18
C LYS A 116 -18.97 20.30 -5.58
N SER A 117 -18.48 21.17 -4.71
CA SER A 117 -17.43 22.14 -5.05
C SER A 117 -16.02 21.58 -5.02
N THR A 118 -15.83 20.32 -4.60
CA THR A 118 -14.51 19.81 -4.24
C THR A 118 -13.98 18.68 -5.12
N ASP A 119 -14.76 18.25 -6.12
CA ASP A 119 -14.37 17.12 -6.96
C ASP A 119 -13.67 17.58 -8.24
N TYR A 120 -12.45 17.10 -8.45
CA TYR A 120 -11.65 17.41 -9.63
C TYR A 120 -11.06 16.13 -10.22
N LYS A 121 -10.90 16.11 -11.53
CA LYS A 121 -10.18 15.07 -12.25
C LYS A 121 -9.09 15.67 -13.12
N LEU A 122 -8.13 14.86 -13.50
CA LEU A 122 -7.08 15.21 -14.46
C LEU A 122 -7.23 14.32 -15.69
N ASP A 123 -7.09 14.90 -16.88
CA ASP A 123 -6.87 14.10 -18.06
C ASP A 123 -5.46 13.54 -18.00
N VAL A 124 -5.33 12.23 -18.21
CA VAL A 124 -4.05 11.51 -18.07
C VAL A 124 -3.65 10.93 -19.41
N GLU A 125 -2.44 11.22 -19.83
CA GLU A 125 -1.76 10.63 -20.97
C GLU A 125 -0.51 9.88 -20.51
N ILE A 126 -0.26 8.70 -21.08
CA ILE A 126 0.94 7.93 -20.78
C ILE A 126 1.90 8.01 -21.96
N GLU A 127 3.08 8.54 -21.67
CA GLU A 127 4.18 8.58 -22.63
C GLU A 127 5.10 7.40 -22.46
N CYS A 128 5.29 6.67 -23.54
CA CYS A 128 6.22 5.57 -23.62
C CYS A 128 6.97 5.66 -24.95
N ASN A 129 8.29 5.67 -24.91
CA ASN A 129 9.15 5.54 -26.07
C ASN A 129 9.56 4.06 -26.25
N ASP A 130 10.30 3.75 -27.30
CA ASP A 130 10.74 2.39 -27.63
C ASP A 130 11.60 1.73 -26.52
N SER A 131 12.11 2.47 -25.57
CA SER A 131 12.91 1.97 -24.44
C SER A 131 12.12 1.74 -23.16
N CYS A 132 10.84 2.13 -23.14
CA CYS A 132 10.00 1.89 -21.97
C CYS A 132 9.82 0.40 -21.69
N ARG A 133 9.81 0.07 -20.40
CA ARG A 133 9.43 -1.24 -19.90
C ARG A 133 8.30 -1.09 -18.89
N LYS A 134 7.35 -1.97 -18.95
CA LYS A 134 6.24 -2.03 -18.02
C LYS A 134 6.56 -3.05 -16.96
N PRO A 135 6.64 -2.68 -15.68
CA PRO A 135 6.90 -3.64 -14.62
C PRO A 135 5.68 -4.51 -14.31
N GLN A 136 5.94 -5.67 -13.74
CA GLN A 136 4.93 -6.46 -13.03
C GLN A 136 4.93 -6.02 -11.58
N VAL A 137 3.78 -5.55 -11.09
CA VAL A 137 3.71 -4.94 -9.75
C VAL A 137 2.70 -5.67 -8.87
N LEU A 138 3.16 -6.07 -7.70
CA LEU A 138 2.33 -6.59 -6.64
C LEU A 138 2.13 -5.50 -5.58
N PHE A 139 0.90 -5.04 -5.41
CA PHE A 139 0.53 -4.09 -4.37
C PHE A 139 -0.06 -4.80 -3.16
N VAL A 140 0.41 -4.46 -1.98
CA VAL A 140 -0.17 -4.89 -0.71
C VAL A 140 -0.61 -3.66 0.05
N GLY A 141 -1.92 -3.49 0.26
CA GLY A 141 -2.37 -2.24 0.86
C GLY A 141 -3.86 -2.13 1.13
N ASP A 142 -4.26 -0.92 1.47
CA ASP A 142 -5.62 -0.55 1.86
C ASP A 142 -6.45 0.04 0.70
N SER A 143 -7.63 0.57 1.05
CA SER A 143 -8.62 1.08 0.10
C SER A 143 -8.16 2.28 -0.73
N PHE A 144 -7.10 2.97 -0.35
CA PHE A 144 -6.58 4.10 -1.13
C PHE A 144 -6.06 3.67 -2.51
N ILE A 145 -5.75 2.39 -2.71
CA ILE A 145 -5.31 1.88 -4.01
C ILE A 145 -6.40 1.99 -5.09
N TRP A 146 -7.67 1.99 -4.72
CA TRP A 146 -8.76 2.07 -5.67
C TRP A 146 -8.83 3.41 -6.40
N ALA A 147 -8.45 4.51 -5.74
CA ALA A 147 -8.36 5.81 -6.38
C ALA A 147 -7.32 5.83 -7.52
N LEU A 148 -6.18 5.15 -7.34
CA LEU A 148 -5.19 4.90 -8.39
C LEU A 148 -5.82 4.25 -9.61
N ASN A 149 -6.57 3.21 -9.34
CA ASN A 149 -7.14 2.36 -10.35
C ASN A 149 -8.23 3.03 -11.19
N GLU A 150 -8.92 4.01 -10.65
CA GLU A 150 -9.98 4.73 -11.37
C GLU A 150 -9.43 5.82 -12.29
N GLN A 151 -8.22 6.31 -12.03
CA GLN A 151 -7.65 7.47 -12.69
C GLN A 151 -6.55 7.15 -13.70
N LEU A 152 -5.86 6.03 -13.53
CA LEU A 152 -4.74 5.67 -14.38
C LEU A 152 -5.06 4.50 -15.30
N PRO A 153 -4.69 4.58 -16.58
CA PRO A 153 -4.74 3.45 -17.50
C PRO A 153 -3.60 2.48 -17.18
N TRP A 154 -3.79 1.61 -16.22
CA TRP A 154 -2.76 0.72 -15.65
C TRP A 154 -2.10 -0.19 -16.69
N GLU A 155 -2.89 -0.64 -17.66
CA GLU A 155 -2.40 -1.45 -18.79
C GLU A 155 -1.38 -0.72 -19.68
N LYS A 156 -1.32 0.62 -19.55
CA LYS A 156 -0.30 1.43 -20.23
C LYS A 156 0.95 1.64 -19.37
N LEU A 157 0.84 1.49 -18.04
CA LEU A 157 1.91 1.73 -17.08
C LEU A 157 2.63 0.46 -16.66
N MET A 158 1.90 -0.65 -16.57
CA MET A 158 2.40 -1.93 -16.05
C MET A 158 2.14 -3.05 -17.04
N GLU A 159 2.94 -4.11 -17.01
CA GLU A 159 2.74 -5.33 -17.78
C GLU A 159 1.67 -6.20 -17.13
N ASP A 160 1.71 -6.30 -15.82
CA ASP A 160 0.73 -7.02 -15.02
C ASP A 160 0.61 -6.39 -13.64
N ILE A 161 -0.53 -6.59 -13.00
CA ILE A 161 -0.82 -6.09 -11.67
C ILE A 161 -1.49 -7.14 -10.82
N GLU A 162 -1.08 -7.18 -9.57
CA GLU A 162 -1.72 -7.96 -8.53
C GLU A 162 -1.94 -7.08 -7.30
N ILE A 163 -3.15 -7.11 -6.72
CA ILE A 163 -3.52 -6.33 -5.55
C ILE A 163 -3.92 -7.28 -4.44
N TRP A 164 -3.17 -7.26 -3.34
CA TRP A 164 -3.46 -7.94 -2.10
C TRP A 164 -4.08 -6.94 -1.13
N PHE A 165 -5.39 -6.81 -1.26
CA PHE A 165 -6.20 -5.82 -0.54
C PHE A 165 -6.35 -6.24 0.92
N TYR A 166 -5.79 -5.45 1.84
CA TYR A 166 -5.62 -5.81 3.25
C TYR A 166 -4.98 -7.19 3.48
N ASN A 167 -4.29 -7.73 2.49
CA ASN A 167 -3.78 -9.10 2.50
C ASN A 167 -4.87 -10.17 2.78
N SER A 168 -6.13 -9.85 2.53
CA SER A 168 -7.28 -10.73 2.67
C SER A 168 -7.88 -11.13 1.34
N ASP A 169 -8.07 -10.16 0.47
CA ASP A 169 -8.64 -10.35 -0.86
C ASP A 169 -7.56 -10.09 -1.92
N VAL A 170 -7.49 -10.97 -2.91
CA VAL A 170 -6.50 -10.86 -3.99
C VAL A 170 -7.21 -10.59 -5.31
N TYR A 171 -6.75 -9.58 -6.02
CA TYR A 171 -7.23 -9.20 -7.34
C TYR A 171 -6.09 -9.27 -8.34
N LYS A 172 -6.28 -9.94 -9.48
CA LYS A 172 -5.25 -10.11 -10.51
C LYS A 172 -5.70 -9.54 -11.84
N GLY A 173 -4.73 -8.98 -12.56
CA GLY A 173 -4.94 -8.39 -13.87
C GLY A 173 -5.70 -7.07 -13.83
N PHE A 174 -5.80 -6.45 -14.99
CA PHE A 174 -6.43 -5.13 -15.15
C PHE A 174 -7.97 -5.18 -15.04
N ASP A 175 -8.57 -6.34 -15.26
CA ASP A 175 -9.99 -6.60 -15.06
C ASP A 175 -10.38 -6.84 -13.60
N ARG A 176 -9.38 -6.82 -12.68
CA ARG A 176 -9.55 -6.96 -11.22
C ARG A 176 -10.29 -8.24 -10.85
N LYS A 177 -9.94 -9.33 -11.49
CA LYS A 177 -10.55 -10.61 -11.18
C LYS A 177 -10.24 -11.02 -9.74
N PRO A 178 -11.27 -11.25 -8.90
CA PRO A 178 -11.05 -11.68 -7.52
C PRO A 178 -10.62 -13.14 -7.46
N TYR A 179 -9.72 -13.43 -6.54
CA TYR A 179 -9.25 -14.77 -6.20
C TYR A 179 -9.37 -15.00 -4.70
N LYS A 180 -9.67 -16.22 -4.31
CA LYS A 180 -9.56 -16.59 -2.90
C LYS A 180 -8.08 -16.69 -2.53
N LYS A 181 -7.72 -16.15 -1.38
CA LYS A 181 -6.32 -16.15 -0.92
C LYS A 181 -5.75 -17.57 -0.82
N ASP A 182 -6.54 -18.55 -0.38
CA ASP A 182 -6.11 -19.94 -0.26
C ASP A 182 -5.76 -20.59 -1.62
N ASP A 183 -6.26 -20.05 -2.72
CA ASP A 183 -5.96 -20.52 -4.08
C ASP A 183 -4.69 -19.86 -4.66
N ILE A 184 -4.03 -18.98 -3.91
CA ILE A 184 -2.88 -18.21 -4.36
C ILE A 184 -1.57 -18.92 -4.00
N ASN A 185 -0.69 -19.04 -4.97
CA ASN A 185 0.70 -19.42 -4.71
C ASN A 185 1.53 -18.16 -4.45
N MET A 186 1.62 -17.77 -3.17
CA MET A 186 2.30 -16.55 -2.73
C MET A 186 3.75 -16.48 -3.22
N LEU A 187 4.50 -17.58 -3.11
CA LEU A 187 5.91 -17.62 -3.54
C LEU A 187 6.03 -17.31 -5.03
N ARG A 188 5.26 -18.00 -5.85
CA ARG A 188 5.27 -17.78 -7.32
C ARG A 188 4.94 -16.33 -7.66
N ASP A 189 3.93 -15.77 -7.02
CA ASP A 189 3.43 -14.43 -7.35
C ASP A 189 4.41 -13.35 -6.86
N MET A 190 5.08 -13.56 -5.73
CA MET A 190 6.18 -12.72 -5.28
C MET A 190 7.38 -12.76 -6.23
N LEU A 191 7.80 -13.96 -6.67
CA LEU A 191 8.94 -14.11 -7.58
C LEU A 191 8.68 -13.58 -8.98
N LYS A 192 7.40 -13.50 -9.40
CA LYS A 192 7.01 -12.92 -10.67
C LYS A 192 7.08 -11.39 -10.68
N ALA A 193 6.91 -10.75 -9.53
CA ALA A 193 6.80 -9.30 -9.41
C ALA A 193 8.18 -8.60 -9.52
N ASP A 194 8.28 -7.59 -10.39
CA ASP A 194 9.45 -6.71 -10.43
C ASP A 194 9.51 -5.80 -9.20
N TYR A 195 8.34 -5.46 -8.66
CA TYR A 195 8.18 -4.64 -7.46
C TYR A 195 7.07 -5.20 -6.57
N ILE A 196 7.35 -5.27 -5.28
CA ILE A 196 6.34 -5.46 -4.24
C ILE A 196 6.20 -4.14 -3.51
N VAL A 197 5.03 -3.52 -3.61
CA VAL A 197 4.75 -2.19 -3.07
C VAL A 197 3.83 -2.30 -1.88
N PHE A 198 4.34 -2.02 -0.69
CA PHE A 198 3.51 -1.85 0.50
C PHE A 198 2.94 -0.43 0.53
N TYR A 199 1.64 -0.36 0.66
CA TYR A 199 0.89 0.86 0.58
C TYR A 199 -0.06 0.96 1.77
N THR A 200 0.14 1.96 2.63
CA THR A 200 -0.65 2.08 3.85
C THR A 200 -1.00 3.53 4.16
N SER A 201 -2.22 3.75 4.57
CA SER A 201 -2.66 5.03 5.10
C SER A 201 -2.13 5.25 6.52
N GLY A 202 -1.93 6.52 6.89
CA GLY A 202 -1.26 6.88 8.14
C GLY A 202 -1.88 6.33 9.43
N HIS A 203 -3.17 6.00 9.44
CA HIS A 203 -3.83 5.42 10.61
C HIS A 203 -3.65 3.89 10.73
N LEU A 204 -3.14 3.23 9.70
CA LEU A 204 -2.95 1.77 9.64
C LEU A 204 -1.47 1.36 9.77
N TRP A 205 -0.57 2.26 10.14
CA TRP A 205 0.85 1.95 10.27
C TRP A 205 1.16 0.78 11.21
N HIS A 206 0.33 0.56 12.22
CA HIS A 206 0.47 -0.59 13.12
C HIS A 206 0.23 -1.94 12.41
N ARG A 207 -0.27 -1.91 11.18
CA ARG A 207 -0.51 -3.05 10.29
C ARG A 207 0.04 -2.80 8.89
N ALA A 208 1.14 -2.07 8.78
CA ALA A 208 1.66 -1.56 7.51
C ALA A 208 1.86 -2.63 6.41
N THR A 209 2.14 -3.87 6.81
CA THR A 209 2.30 -4.99 5.87
C THR A 209 1.09 -5.92 5.81
N TYR A 210 0.06 -5.68 6.64
CA TYR A 210 -1.13 -6.53 6.72
C TYR A 210 -0.81 -8.02 6.87
N ASP A 211 0.21 -8.34 7.67
CA ASP A 211 0.74 -9.69 7.90
C ASP A 211 1.33 -10.38 6.64
N PHE A 212 1.53 -9.62 5.55
CA PHE A 212 2.10 -10.15 4.31
C PHE A 212 3.57 -10.56 4.50
N VAL A 213 4.36 -9.74 5.17
CA VAL A 213 5.79 -10.02 5.41
C VAL A 213 5.94 -11.27 6.28
N GLU A 214 5.10 -11.40 7.29
CA GLU A 214 5.09 -12.58 8.17
C GLU A 214 4.77 -13.85 7.39
N GLN A 215 3.77 -13.80 6.52
CA GLN A 215 3.41 -14.94 5.68
C GLN A 215 4.49 -15.24 4.63
N ALA A 216 5.10 -14.21 4.06
CA ALA A 216 6.22 -14.37 3.14
C ALA A 216 7.41 -15.06 3.82
N LEU A 217 7.76 -14.65 5.04
CA LEU A 217 8.81 -15.30 5.83
C LEU A 217 8.50 -16.79 6.08
N LEU A 218 7.27 -17.10 6.47
CA LEU A 218 6.85 -18.49 6.65
C LEU A 218 6.97 -19.28 5.34
N THR A 219 6.51 -18.72 4.24
CA THR A 219 6.51 -19.38 2.93
C THR A 219 7.93 -19.59 2.38
N LEU A 220 8.81 -18.61 2.58
CA LEU A 220 10.17 -18.62 2.02
C LEU A 220 11.16 -19.40 2.91
N CYS A 221 10.98 -19.33 4.23
CA CYS A 221 12.02 -19.69 5.20
C CYS A 221 11.68 -20.90 6.07
N VAL A 222 10.44 -21.37 6.07
CA VAL A 222 9.98 -22.40 6.98
C VAL A 222 9.53 -23.64 6.23
N SER A 223 10.33 -24.71 6.30
CA SER A 223 9.91 -26.04 5.84
C SER A 223 8.96 -26.69 6.85
N ASP A 224 8.17 -27.68 6.40
CA ASP A 224 7.29 -28.45 7.28
C ASP A 224 8.04 -29.08 8.44
N SER A 225 9.27 -29.56 8.21
CA SER A 225 10.11 -30.13 9.25
C SER A 225 10.58 -29.10 10.26
N LEU A 226 10.90 -27.89 9.84
CA LEU A 226 11.26 -26.79 10.74
C LEU A 226 10.05 -26.34 11.56
N MET A 227 8.88 -26.21 10.92
CA MET A 227 7.63 -25.88 11.59
C MET A 227 7.31 -26.92 12.69
N GLU A 228 7.47 -28.21 12.39
CA GLU A 228 7.26 -29.29 13.33
C GLU A 228 8.16 -29.16 14.57
N VAL A 229 9.49 -29.02 14.36
CA VAL A 229 10.46 -28.88 15.44
C VAL A 229 10.21 -27.64 16.29
N GLU A 230 10.01 -26.49 15.66
CA GLU A 230 9.84 -25.24 16.38
C GLU A 230 8.49 -25.15 17.10
N SER A 231 7.42 -25.77 16.56
CA SER A 231 6.13 -25.82 17.25
C SER A 231 6.19 -26.62 18.55
N ILE A 232 6.90 -27.73 18.55
CA ILE A 232 7.13 -28.53 19.78
C ILE A 232 7.93 -27.70 20.79
N ARG A 233 9.05 -27.11 20.37
CA ARG A 233 9.91 -26.31 21.26
C ARG A 233 9.13 -25.14 21.90
N ILE A 234 8.28 -24.44 21.12
CA ILE A 234 7.49 -23.31 21.59
C ILE A 234 6.37 -23.81 22.52
N ALA A 235 5.70 -24.90 22.17
CA ALA A 235 4.69 -25.52 23.01
C ALA A 235 5.25 -25.86 24.40
N ASP A 236 6.38 -26.54 24.45
CA ASP A 236 7.06 -26.90 25.71
C ASP A 236 7.49 -25.68 26.52
N SER A 237 8.02 -24.64 25.83
CA SER A 237 8.52 -23.43 26.50
C SER A 237 7.38 -22.59 27.10
N LEU A 238 6.19 -22.59 26.48
CA LEU A 238 5.05 -21.79 26.92
C LEU A 238 4.00 -22.58 27.69
N GLY A 239 4.12 -23.91 27.77
CA GLY A 239 3.13 -24.78 28.41
C GLY A 239 1.77 -24.80 27.68
N ILE A 240 1.77 -24.73 26.37
CA ILE A 240 0.58 -24.70 25.49
C ILE A 240 0.53 -25.94 24.58
N SER A 241 -0.58 -26.15 23.88
CA SER A 241 -0.67 -27.19 22.88
C SER A 241 0.18 -26.87 21.64
N LYS A 242 0.52 -27.91 20.86
CA LYS A 242 1.25 -27.74 19.59
C LYS A 242 0.45 -26.92 18.59
N GLU A 243 -0.87 -27.12 18.54
CA GLU A 243 -1.78 -26.36 17.68
C GLU A 243 -1.77 -24.88 18.03
N GLU A 244 -1.79 -24.55 19.32
CA GLU A 244 -1.66 -23.17 19.79
C GLU A 244 -0.29 -22.59 19.48
N ALA A 245 0.78 -23.38 19.56
CA ALA A 245 2.13 -22.95 19.17
C ALA A 245 2.22 -22.66 17.67
N ILE A 246 1.63 -23.50 16.81
CA ILE A 246 1.55 -23.25 15.36
C ILE A 246 0.77 -21.97 15.07
N ALA A 247 -0.35 -21.74 15.72
CA ALA A 247 -1.10 -20.49 15.56
C ALA A 247 -0.26 -19.27 15.94
N LYS A 248 0.45 -19.31 17.07
CA LYS A 248 1.35 -18.24 17.50
C LYS A 248 2.51 -18.00 16.53
N ILE A 249 3.06 -19.06 15.93
CA ILE A 249 4.12 -18.94 14.90
C ILE A 249 3.58 -18.22 13.67
N LYS A 250 2.37 -18.53 13.25
CA LYS A 250 1.73 -17.85 12.09
C LYS A 250 1.51 -16.37 12.33
N ASP A 251 1.16 -15.99 13.55
CA ASP A 251 0.99 -14.59 13.94
C ASP A 251 2.34 -13.87 14.15
N TYR A 252 3.35 -14.60 14.67
CA TYR A 252 4.66 -14.05 15.02
C TYR A 252 5.81 -14.96 14.57
N PRO A 253 6.13 -14.99 13.25
CA PRO A 253 7.17 -15.87 12.72
C PRO A 253 8.55 -15.69 13.35
N GLY A 254 8.82 -14.50 13.90
CA GLY A 254 10.06 -14.22 14.65
C GLY A 254 10.30 -15.11 15.87
N MET A 255 9.29 -15.88 16.31
CA MET A 255 9.46 -16.91 17.34
C MET A 255 10.30 -18.11 16.86
N ILE A 256 10.40 -18.34 15.55
CA ILE A 256 11.25 -19.37 14.96
C ILE A 256 12.70 -18.91 15.03
N ARG A 257 13.56 -19.76 15.59
CA ARG A 257 14.99 -19.46 15.69
C ARG A 257 15.63 -19.36 14.31
N GLY A 258 16.35 -18.27 14.08
CA GLY A 258 17.10 -18.06 12.85
C GLY A 258 16.27 -17.71 11.63
N ILE A 259 14.95 -17.46 11.76
CA ILE A 259 14.10 -17.09 10.61
C ILE A 259 14.61 -15.85 9.88
N MET A 260 15.17 -14.89 10.60
CA MET A 260 15.74 -13.66 10.03
C MET A 260 17.06 -13.89 9.28
N ASN A 261 17.66 -15.06 9.45
CA ASN A 261 18.87 -15.50 8.74
C ASN A 261 18.53 -16.58 7.69
N CYS A 262 17.30 -16.61 7.25
CA CYS A 262 16.84 -17.54 6.24
C CYS A 262 17.64 -17.40 4.95
N ASP A 263 18.20 -18.49 4.53
CA ASP A 263 19.03 -18.61 3.34
C ASP A 263 18.35 -19.58 2.36
N ASN A 264 17.28 -19.09 1.73
CA ASN A 264 16.52 -19.89 0.78
C ASN A 264 17.20 -19.84 -0.60
N PRO A 265 17.71 -20.97 -1.12
CA PRO A 265 18.38 -21.03 -2.41
C PRO A 265 17.48 -20.59 -3.58
N SER A 266 16.16 -20.66 -3.44
CA SER A 266 15.21 -20.20 -4.48
C SER A 266 15.24 -18.70 -4.70
N ILE A 267 15.77 -17.91 -3.75
CA ILE A 267 15.86 -16.45 -3.83
C ILE A 267 17.21 -16.01 -4.41
N ARG A 268 18.22 -16.88 -4.39
CA ARG A 268 19.61 -16.54 -4.78
C ARG A 268 19.88 -16.62 -6.27
N ASN A 269 19.01 -17.22 -7.06
CA ASN A 269 19.27 -17.56 -8.46
C ASN A 269 18.58 -16.63 -9.45
N GLU A 270 18.04 -15.49 -8.99
CA GLU A 270 17.53 -14.40 -9.83
C GLU A 270 18.30 -13.09 -9.52
#